data_bd895cf86bad8810b1a29b2a19ed2fcf
#
_entry.id   bd895cf86bad8810b1a29b2a19ed2fcf
#
_cell.length_a   1.000
_cell.length_b   1.000
_cell.length_c   1.000
_cell.angle_alpha   90.00
_cell.angle_beta   90.00
_cell.angle_gamma   90.00
#
_symmetry.space_group_name_H-M   'P 1'
#
loop_
_entity.id
_entity.type
_entity.pdbx_description
1 polymer ?
#
loop_
_entity_poly.entity_id
_entity_poly.type
_entity_poly.pdbx_seq_one_letter_code
_entity_poly.pdbx_strand_id
1 'polypeptide(L)'
;MNDDPRAILQRLCTERGESLAGLSRLIGRNEAYIQQYLRKGSPRRLPEAERRTLARYFAIPDAMLGGPAADPVMATAALVAVRRSAVRASGGAGALPEDQLVRPHFAFDSAWLRALTATPTERLSMIRVEGDSMAPTLNAGDDILVDHDEPVTGLRDGIYVLRVDGALLVKRLAIHPFGGRVTVQSDNPNYPDWPDRGLDELACIGRVIWAGRRIS
;
A
#
# COMPACT_ATOMS: atom_id res chain seq x y z
N MET A 1 -9.02 -25.29 16.25
CA MET A 1 -9.59 -25.29 17.62
C MET A 1 -10.50 -24.09 17.72
N ASN A 2 -11.81 -24.33 17.76
CA ASN A 2 -12.79 -23.24 17.81
C ASN A 2 -12.97 -22.87 19.29
N ASP A 3 -12.16 -21.92 19.78
CA ASP A 3 -12.24 -21.48 21.17
C ASP A 3 -13.63 -20.85 21.41
N ASP A 4 -14.31 -21.29 22.47
CA ASP A 4 -15.61 -20.74 22.87
C ASP A 4 -15.49 -19.21 23.09
N PRO A 5 -16.30 -18.37 22.45
CA PRO A 5 -16.28 -16.91 22.61
C PRO A 5 -16.33 -16.44 24.06
N ARG A 6 -16.97 -17.19 24.95
CA ARG A 6 -17.01 -16.89 26.39
C ARG A 6 -15.67 -17.13 27.05
N ALA A 7 -15.00 -18.24 26.71
CA ALA A 7 -13.68 -18.55 27.22
C ALA A 7 -12.66 -17.48 26.78
N ILE A 8 -12.75 -17.02 25.53
CA ILE A 8 -11.91 -15.93 25.01
C ILE A 8 -12.16 -14.64 25.81
N LEU A 9 -13.43 -14.23 25.96
CA LEU A 9 -13.76 -13.01 26.70
C LEU A 9 -13.32 -13.09 28.16
N GLN A 10 -13.53 -14.25 28.83
CA GLN A 10 -13.10 -14.47 30.20
C GLN A 10 -11.59 -14.35 30.36
N ARG A 11 -10.82 -14.93 29.44
CA ARG A 11 -9.35 -14.84 29.41
C ARG A 11 -8.91 -13.38 29.25
N LEU A 12 -9.45 -12.64 28.29
CA LEU A 12 -9.12 -11.22 28.05
C LEU A 12 -9.42 -10.35 29.26
N CYS A 13 -10.55 -10.57 29.95
CA CYS A 13 -10.87 -9.86 31.18
C CYS A 13 -9.85 -10.14 32.27
N THR A 14 -9.43 -11.39 32.42
CA THR A 14 -8.44 -11.78 33.45
C THR A 14 -7.06 -11.20 33.13
N GLU A 15 -6.60 -11.30 31.89
CA GLU A 15 -5.29 -10.81 31.45
C GLU A 15 -5.13 -9.31 31.58
N ARG A 16 -6.21 -8.55 31.36
CA ARG A 16 -6.18 -7.08 31.44
C ARG A 16 -6.68 -6.52 32.76
N GLY A 17 -7.13 -7.38 33.70
CA GLY A 17 -7.68 -6.95 34.98
C GLY A 17 -8.99 -6.18 34.87
N GLU A 18 -9.80 -6.48 33.83
CA GLU A 18 -11.00 -5.72 33.52
C GLU A 18 -12.19 -6.06 34.45
N SER A 19 -12.90 -5.04 34.85
CA SER A 19 -14.13 -5.20 35.62
C SER A 19 -15.30 -5.62 34.74
N LEU A 20 -15.94 -6.75 35.05
CA LEU A 20 -17.12 -7.25 34.31
C LEU A 20 -18.28 -6.25 34.37
N ALA A 21 -18.44 -5.54 35.50
CA ALA A 21 -19.42 -4.47 35.64
C ALA A 21 -19.04 -3.25 34.77
N GLY A 22 -17.75 -2.91 34.70
CA GLY A 22 -17.25 -1.85 33.83
C GLY A 22 -17.52 -2.13 32.35
N LEU A 23 -17.23 -3.36 31.90
CA LEU A 23 -17.51 -3.79 30.52
C LEU A 23 -19.01 -3.80 30.23
N SER A 24 -19.86 -4.19 31.20
CA SER A 24 -21.32 -4.13 31.04
C SER A 24 -21.80 -2.70 30.80
N ARG A 25 -21.27 -1.73 31.56
CA ARG A 25 -21.57 -0.29 31.36
C ARG A 25 -21.06 0.22 30.02
N LEU A 26 -19.85 -0.20 29.59
CA LEU A 26 -19.26 0.17 28.30
C LEU A 26 -20.19 -0.17 27.12
N ILE A 27 -20.89 -1.32 27.22
CA ILE A 27 -21.83 -1.76 26.18
C ILE A 27 -23.28 -1.31 26.42
N GLY A 28 -23.49 -0.38 27.36
CA GLY A 28 -24.81 0.18 27.67
C GLY A 28 -25.78 -0.80 28.35
N ARG A 29 -25.26 -1.80 29.07
CA ARG A 29 -26.05 -2.82 29.78
C ARG A 29 -25.93 -2.69 31.30
N ASN A 30 -26.84 -3.39 32.02
CA ASN A 30 -26.75 -3.46 33.46
C ASN A 30 -25.45 -4.12 33.93
N GLU A 31 -24.95 -3.80 35.11
CA GLU A 31 -23.64 -4.24 35.61
C GLU A 31 -23.45 -5.77 35.67
N ALA A 32 -24.53 -6.53 35.80
CA ALA A 32 -24.47 -7.98 35.87
C ALA A 32 -24.46 -8.66 34.51
N TYR A 33 -24.63 -7.92 33.41
CA TYR A 33 -24.86 -8.51 32.08
C TYR A 33 -23.71 -9.38 31.60
N ILE A 34 -22.48 -8.89 31.62
CA ILE A 34 -21.28 -9.68 31.18
C ILE A 34 -21.05 -10.84 32.14
N GLN A 35 -21.27 -10.66 33.45
CA GLN A 35 -21.17 -11.75 34.41
C GLN A 35 -22.21 -12.86 34.13
N GLN A 36 -23.46 -12.51 33.79
CA GLN A 36 -24.49 -13.47 33.41
C GLN A 36 -24.12 -14.21 32.12
N TYR A 37 -23.63 -13.47 31.12
CA TYR A 37 -23.16 -14.06 29.87
C TYR A 37 -22.07 -15.10 30.09
N LEU A 38 -21.06 -14.78 30.89
CA LEU A 38 -19.93 -15.68 31.15
C LEU A 38 -20.29 -16.85 32.06
N ARG A 39 -21.07 -16.63 33.15
CA ARG A 39 -21.32 -17.66 34.15
C ARG A 39 -22.59 -18.46 33.93
N LYS A 40 -23.66 -17.80 33.47
CA LYS A 40 -24.99 -18.45 33.28
C LYS A 40 -25.28 -18.78 31.84
N GLY A 41 -24.43 -18.38 30.90
CA GLY A 41 -24.64 -18.61 29.47
C GLY A 41 -25.80 -17.83 28.85
N SER A 42 -26.28 -16.77 29.53
CA SER A 42 -27.38 -15.92 29.06
C SER A 42 -26.93 -14.48 28.90
N PRO A 43 -27.14 -13.88 27.74
CA PRO A 43 -27.71 -14.45 26.50
C PRO A 43 -26.83 -15.53 25.89
N ARG A 44 -27.41 -16.38 25.03
CA ARG A 44 -26.66 -17.46 24.39
C ARG A 44 -25.54 -16.92 23.46
N ARG A 45 -25.77 -15.78 22.84
CA ARG A 45 -24.79 -15.02 22.03
C ARG A 45 -24.90 -13.55 22.37
N LEU A 46 -23.79 -12.84 22.33
CA LEU A 46 -23.79 -11.39 22.43
C LEU A 46 -24.46 -10.80 21.17
N PRO A 47 -25.39 -9.84 21.32
CA PRO A 47 -25.89 -9.06 20.19
C PRO A 47 -24.77 -8.35 19.45
N GLU A 48 -25.01 -8.06 18.19
CA GLU A 48 -23.97 -7.54 17.29
C GLU A 48 -23.33 -6.24 17.78
N ALA A 49 -24.12 -5.30 18.25
CA ALA A 49 -23.64 -4.01 18.70
C ALA A 49 -22.68 -4.12 19.90
N GLU A 50 -23.08 -4.92 20.91
CA GLU A 50 -22.29 -5.17 22.11
C GLU A 50 -21.02 -5.95 21.80
N ARG A 51 -21.12 -6.96 20.94
CA ARG A 51 -20.01 -7.78 20.49
C ARG A 51 -18.95 -6.94 19.79
N ARG A 52 -19.37 -6.08 18.81
CA ARG A 52 -18.47 -5.18 18.07
C ARG A 52 -17.81 -4.15 18.98
N THR A 53 -18.54 -3.66 20.00
CA THR A 53 -17.98 -2.71 20.97
C THR A 53 -16.88 -3.38 21.81
N LEU A 54 -17.13 -4.59 22.31
CA LEU A 54 -16.14 -5.37 23.06
C LEU A 54 -14.94 -5.77 22.20
N ALA A 55 -15.17 -6.22 20.96
CA ALA A 55 -14.11 -6.58 20.03
C ALA A 55 -13.17 -5.38 19.76
N ARG A 56 -13.74 -4.18 19.57
CA ARG A 56 -12.99 -2.93 19.43
C ARG A 56 -12.20 -2.57 20.68
N TYR A 57 -12.83 -2.68 21.85
CA TYR A 57 -12.20 -2.38 23.13
C TYR A 57 -10.98 -3.28 23.39
N PHE A 58 -11.12 -4.56 23.11
CA PHE A 58 -10.04 -5.53 23.27
C PHE A 58 -9.07 -5.59 22.09
N ALA A 59 -9.32 -4.83 21.01
CA ALA A 59 -8.55 -4.85 19.75
C ALA A 59 -8.41 -6.26 19.15
N ILE A 60 -9.51 -7.02 19.14
CA ILE A 60 -9.58 -8.37 18.57
C ILE A 60 -10.62 -8.46 17.45
N PRO A 61 -10.50 -9.42 16.52
CA PRO A 61 -11.52 -9.69 15.52
C PRO A 61 -12.87 -10.04 16.14
N ASP A 62 -13.97 -9.49 15.58
CA ASP A 62 -15.36 -9.76 16.00
C ASP A 62 -15.70 -11.25 15.99
N ALA A 63 -15.15 -12.01 15.05
CA ALA A 63 -15.29 -13.46 14.95
C ALA A 63 -14.85 -14.22 16.22
N MET A 64 -13.86 -13.69 16.95
CA MET A 64 -13.40 -14.32 18.19
C MET A 64 -14.43 -14.25 19.31
N LEU A 65 -15.38 -13.32 19.24
CA LEU A 65 -16.50 -13.20 20.17
C LEU A 65 -17.80 -13.80 19.59
N GLY A 66 -17.70 -14.66 18.58
CA GLY A 66 -18.83 -15.36 17.95
C GLY A 66 -19.54 -14.54 16.87
N GLY A 67 -18.88 -13.55 16.32
CA GLY A 67 -19.30 -12.87 15.11
C GLY A 67 -19.15 -13.74 13.86
N PRO A 68 -19.70 -13.31 12.72
CA PRO A 68 -19.41 -13.97 11.46
C PRO A 68 -17.88 -13.99 11.27
N ALA A 69 -17.38 -15.12 10.74
CA ALA A 69 -15.99 -15.12 10.27
C ALA A 69 -15.86 -13.92 9.33
N ALA A 70 -14.90 -13.05 9.61
CA ALA A 70 -14.59 -12.00 8.65
C ALA A 70 -14.32 -12.72 7.34
N ASP A 71 -15.04 -12.36 6.29
CA ASP A 71 -14.66 -12.77 4.95
C ASP A 71 -13.16 -12.47 4.82
N PRO A 72 -12.35 -13.42 4.37
CA PRO A 72 -10.91 -13.21 4.25
C PRO A 72 -10.54 -11.98 3.40
N VAL A 73 -11.49 -11.45 2.65
CA VAL A 73 -11.40 -10.20 1.88
C VAL A 73 -11.44 -8.94 2.76
N MET A 74 -11.93 -9.02 4.03
CA MET A 74 -12.04 -7.88 4.95
C MET A 74 -11.22 -8.05 6.24
N ALA A 75 -10.34 -9.05 6.29
CA ALA A 75 -9.26 -9.05 7.29
C ALA A 75 -8.40 -7.83 7.00
N THR A 76 -8.57 -6.80 7.81
CA THR A 76 -7.92 -5.48 7.78
C THR A 76 -6.74 -5.47 6.83
N ALA A 77 -7.00 -5.16 5.57
CA ALA A 77 -5.97 -4.80 4.63
C ALA A 77 -5.23 -3.66 5.32
N ALA A 78 -4.04 -3.91 5.81
CA ALA A 78 -3.20 -2.85 6.37
C ALA A 78 -2.87 -1.95 5.18
N LEU A 79 -3.72 -0.93 4.98
CA LEU A 79 -3.54 0.03 3.91
C LEU A 79 -2.30 0.84 4.21
N VAL A 80 -1.34 0.76 3.32
CA VAL A 80 -0.11 1.52 3.38
C VAL A 80 -0.21 2.67 2.38
N ALA A 81 0.01 3.89 2.87
CA ALA A 81 -0.01 5.07 2.05
C ALA A 81 1.31 5.23 1.30
N VAL A 82 1.25 5.34 -0.02
CA VAL A 82 2.39 5.67 -0.87
C VAL A 82 2.31 7.15 -1.24
N ARG A 83 3.42 7.86 -1.08
CA ARG A 83 3.53 9.29 -1.40
C ARG A 83 3.35 9.50 -2.90
N ARG A 84 2.60 10.55 -3.27
CA ARG A 84 2.61 11.04 -4.63
C ARG A 84 3.76 12.03 -4.79
N SER A 85 4.67 11.78 -5.72
CA SER A 85 5.66 12.77 -6.10
C SER A 85 4.96 13.93 -6.81
N ALA A 86 5.22 15.16 -6.34
CA ALA A 86 4.71 16.38 -6.98
C ALA A 86 5.41 16.67 -8.31
N VAL A 87 6.42 15.90 -8.66
CA VAL A 87 7.19 16.10 -9.89
C VAL A 87 6.40 15.53 -11.05
N ARG A 88 6.00 16.39 -11.95
CA ARG A 88 5.41 16.04 -13.23
C ARG A 88 6.52 15.64 -14.18
N ALA A 89 6.38 14.49 -14.83
CA ALA A 89 7.29 14.09 -15.90
C ALA A 89 6.89 14.81 -17.20
N SER A 90 7.30 16.06 -17.36
CA SER A 90 7.14 16.82 -18.60
C SER A 90 8.28 17.79 -18.77
N GLY A 91 8.76 17.92 -20.02
CA GLY A 91 9.81 18.87 -20.39
C GLY A 91 9.34 20.33 -20.31
N GLY A 92 9.48 20.94 -19.15
CA GLY A 92 9.20 22.36 -18.95
C GLY A 92 9.76 22.83 -17.60
N ALA A 93 10.54 23.91 -17.61
CA ALA A 93 11.13 24.53 -16.43
C ALA A 93 10.03 25.05 -15.50
N GLY A 94 9.92 24.47 -14.34
CA GLY A 94 9.00 24.89 -13.28
C GLY A 94 9.26 24.11 -12.02
N ALA A 95 10.34 24.46 -11.30
CA ALA A 95 10.56 24.01 -9.93
C ALA A 95 9.50 24.63 -9.02
N LEU A 96 8.62 23.81 -8.47
CA LEU A 96 7.75 24.21 -7.37
C LEU A 96 8.45 23.86 -6.04
N PRO A 97 8.30 24.71 -4.99
CA PRO A 97 8.97 24.52 -3.71
C PRO A 97 8.53 23.24 -2.99
N GLU A 98 9.48 22.61 -2.31
CA GLU A 98 9.37 21.32 -1.63
C GLU A 98 8.40 21.27 -0.44
N ASP A 99 7.60 22.29 -0.17
CA ASP A 99 6.88 22.45 1.09
C ASP A 99 5.36 22.51 0.94
N GLN A 100 4.77 21.63 0.11
CA GLN A 100 3.34 21.39 0.17
C GLN A 100 3.10 20.01 0.75
N LEU A 101 2.44 19.99 1.91
CA LEU A 101 1.89 18.83 2.63
C LEU A 101 1.47 17.74 1.65
N VAL A 102 2.34 16.75 1.48
CA VAL A 102 2.13 15.60 0.60
C VAL A 102 1.01 14.77 1.23
N ARG A 103 -0.23 15.03 0.83
CA ARG A 103 -1.34 14.14 1.19
C ARG A 103 -1.12 12.82 0.46
N PRO A 104 -1.11 11.69 1.16
CA PRO A 104 -1.07 10.40 0.50
C PRO A 104 -2.31 10.27 -0.39
N HIS A 105 -2.11 10.08 -1.70
CA HIS A 105 -3.20 10.01 -2.67
C HIS A 105 -3.58 8.57 -3.01
N PHE A 106 -2.72 7.61 -2.63
CA PHE A 106 -2.91 6.19 -2.89
C PHE A 106 -2.68 5.39 -1.63
N ALA A 107 -3.56 4.44 -1.39
CA ALA A 107 -3.40 3.46 -0.32
C ALA A 107 -3.50 2.06 -0.94
N PHE A 108 -2.52 1.23 -0.67
CA PHE A 108 -2.44 -0.13 -1.17
C PHE A 108 -2.54 -1.13 -0.03
N ASP A 109 -3.08 -2.30 -0.31
CA ASP A 109 -2.99 -3.42 0.60
C ASP A 109 -1.52 -3.81 0.83
N SER A 110 -1.11 -3.96 2.09
CA SER A 110 0.29 -4.22 2.44
C SER A 110 0.78 -5.59 1.94
N ALA A 111 -0.09 -6.60 1.86
CA ALA A 111 0.28 -7.91 1.36
C ALA A 111 0.46 -7.88 -0.17
N TRP A 112 -0.43 -7.16 -0.86
CA TRP A 112 -0.30 -6.94 -2.31
C TRP A 112 0.99 -6.18 -2.64
N LEU A 113 1.31 -5.12 -1.88
CA LEU A 113 2.53 -4.34 -2.11
C LEU A 113 3.80 -5.18 -1.90
N ARG A 114 3.82 -6.01 -0.85
CA ARG A 114 4.94 -6.96 -0.59
C ARG A 114 5.07 -8.04 -1.65
N ALA A 115 4.00 -8.39 -2.36
CA ALA A 115 4.07 -9.32 -3.48
C ALA A 115 4.71 -8.69 -4.73
N LEU A 116 4.64 -7.36 -4.88
CA LEU A 116 5.26 -6.63 -5.98
C LEU A 116 6.74 -6.34 -5.72
N THR A 117 7.11 -5.96 -4.51
CA THR A 117 8.47 -5.57 -4.15
C THR A 117 8.76 -5.83 -2.68
N ALA A 118 10.03 -6.10 -2.38
CA ALA A 118 10.54 -6.15 -1.01
C ALA A 118 10.94 -4.76 -0.47
N THR A 119 10.90 -3.73 -1.31
CA THR A 119 11.31 -2.37 -0.97
C THR A 119 10.37 -1.76 0.08
N PRO A 120 10.91 -1.11 1.12
CA PRO A 120 10.11 -0.38 2.09
C PRO A 120 9.26 0.72 1.45
N THR A 121 8.06 0.96 1.97
CA THR A 121 7.09 1.88 1.38
C THR A 121 7.61 3.32 1.26
N GLU A 122 8.47 3.73 2.17
CA GLU A 122 9.11 5.05 2.18
C GLU A 122 10.00 5.29 0.96
N ARG A 123 10.44 4.20 0.32
CA ARG A 123 11.25 4.17 -0.90
C ARG A 123 10.42 3.91 -2.16
N LEU A 124 9.10 4.00 -2.03
CA LEU A 124 8.17 3.91 -3.15
C LEU A 124 7.51 5.28 -3.38
N SER A 125 7.20 5.58 -4.63
CA SER A 125 6.41 6.77 -4.96
C SER A 125 5.45 6.53 -6.12
N MET A 126 4.35 7.28 -6.11
CA MET A 126 3.42 7.35 -7.23
C MET A 126 3.76 8.57 -8.08
N ILE A 127 3.88 8.37 -9.39
CA ILE A 127 4.13 9.43 -10.37
C ILE A 127 3.04 9.35 -11.43
N ARG A 128 2.56 10.52 -11.87
CA ARG A 128 1.64 10.60 -13.00
C ARG A 128 2.43 10.75 -14.28
N VAL A 129 2.12 9.89 -15.27
CA VAL A 129 2.72 9.95 -16.61
C VAL A 129 2.16 11.16 -17.36
N GLU A 130 3.05 11.96 -17.93
CA GLU A 130 2.71 13.03 -18.84
C GLU A 130 3.36 12.76 -20.21
N GLY A 131 2.67 13.16 -21.28
CA GLY A 131 3.12 12.86 -22.63
C GLY A 131 2.83 11.42 -23.04
N ASP A 132 3.24 11.09 -24.25
CA ASP A 132 2.87 9.85 -24.96
C ASP A 132 4.10 9.02 -25.43
N SER A 133 5.31 9.38 -24.99
CA SER A 133 6.54 8.70 -25.44
C SER A 133 6.61 7.22 -25.12
N MET A 134 5.82 6.76 -24.15
CA MET A 134 5.73 5.37 -23.74
C MET A 134 4.43 4.68 -24.20
N ALA A 135 3.64 5.34 -25.05
CA ALA A 135 2.46 4.72 -25.64
C ALA A 135 2.86 3.58 -26.58
N PRO A 136 2.08 2.48 -26.62
CA PRO A 136 0.83 2.24 -25.93
C PRO A 136 0.97 1.67 -24.51
N THR A 137 2.19 1.35 -24.07
CA THR A 137 2.45 0.70 -22.76
C THR A 137 1.96 1.59 -21.61
N LEU A 138 2.42 2.84 -21.60
CA LEU A 138 1.97 3.86 -20.66
C LEU A 138 1.45 5.07 -21.45
N ASN A 139 0.27 5.55 -21.08
CA ASN A 139 -0.34 6.70 -21.71
C ASN A 139 -0.33 7.92 -20.77
N ALA A 140 -0.48 9.11 -21.36
CA ALA A 140 -0.68 10.31 -20.58
C ALA A 140 -1.88 10.16 -19.63
N GLY A 141 -1.65 10.48 -18.35
CA GLY A 141 -2.66 10.34 -17.31
C GLY A 141 -2.64 9.02 -16.54
N ASP A 142 -1.84 8.04 -16.95
CA ASP A 142 -1.61 6.83 -16.16
C ASP A 142 -0.85 7.20 -14.87
N ASP A 143 -1.14 6.49 -13.79
CA ASP A 143 -0.39 6.58 -12.53
C ASP A 143 0.55 5.37 -12.42
N ILE A 144 1.84 5.59 -12.15
CA ILE A 144 2.86 4.54 -12.03
C ILE A 144 3.42 4.47 -10.62
N LEU A 145 3.67 3.26 -10.14
CA LEU A 145 4.39 3.00 -8.89
C LEU A 145 5.86 2.79 -9.20
N VAL A 146 6.70 3.61 -8.56
CA VAL A 146 8.15 3.64 -8.78
C VAL A 146 8.86 3.13 -7.53
N ASP A 147 9.74 2.17 -7.73
CA ASP A 147 10.64 1.60 -6.73
C ASP A 147 12.01 2.29 -6.83
N HIS A 148 12.41 2.99 -5.77
CA HIS A 148 13.66 3.76 -5.71
C HIS A 148 14.86 2.96 -5.19
N ASP A 149 14.66 1.71 -4.80
CA ASP A 149 15.71 0.88 -4.19
C ASP A 149 16.40 -0.05 -5.18
N GLU A 150 15.98 -0.06 -6.46
CA GLU A 150 16.65 -0.87 -7.47
C GLU A 150 18.05 -0.30 -7.73
N PRO A 151 19.12 -1.03 -7.37
CA PRO A 151 20.48 -0.52 -7.47
C PRO A 151 20.89 -0.37 -8.93
N VAL A 152 21.57 0.75 -9.23
CA VAL A 152 22.10 1.02 -10.59
C VAL A 152 23.04 -0.09 -11.10
N THR A 153 23.72 -0.80 -10.18
CA THR A 153 24.62 -1.89 -10.49
C THR A 153 23.91 -3.22 -10.82
N GLY A 154 22.60 -3.33 -10.56
CA GLY A 154 21.78 -4.52 -10.82
C GLY A 154 20.62 -4.24 -11.77
N LEU A 155 20.72 -3.18 -12.59
CA LEU A 155 19.67 -2.86 -13.56
C LEU A 155 19.41 -4.06 -14.48
N ARG A 156 18.14 -4.28 -14.74
CA ARG A 156 17.61 -5.30 -15.65
C ARG A 156 16.68 -4.63 -16.66
N ASP A 157 16.36 -5.30 -17.73
CA ASP A 157 15.40 -4.80 -18.70
C ASP A 157 14.09 -4.38 -18.00
N GLY A 158 13.57 -3.22 -18.35
CA GLY A 158 12.36 -2.70 -17.71
C GLY A 158 12.08 -1.24 -18.03
N ILE A 159 11.03 -0.71 -17.40
CA ILE A 159 10.67 0.71 -17.52
C ILE A 159 11.20 1.43 -16.27
N TYR A 160 11.84 2.57 -16.50
CA TYR A 160 12.49 3.35 -15.47
C TYR A 160 12.11 4.82 -15.57
N VAL A 161 12.17 5.50 -14.44
CA VAL A 161 12.13 6.96 -14.37
C VAL A 161 13.57 7.45 -14.36
N LEU A 162 13.92 8.27 -15.33
CA LEU A 162 15.25 8.89 -15.48
C LEU A 162 15.15 10.38 -15.25
N ARG A 163 16.22 10.99 -14.77
CA ARG A 163 16.37 12.45 -14.72
C ARG A 163 17.34 12.89 -15.81
N VAL A 164 16.86 13.75 -16.69
CA VAL A 164 17.65 14.33 -17.79
C VAL A 164 17.41 15.83 -17.77
N ASP A 165 18.47 16.63 -17.64
CA ASP A 165 18.41 18.10 -17.62
C ASP A 165 17.36 18.65 -16.63
N GLY A 166 17.23 18.00 -15.48
CA GLY A 166 16.26 18.38 -14.43
C GLY A 166 14.83 17.88 -14.66
N ALA A 167 14.51 17.37 -15.85
CA ALA A 167 13.22 16.78 -16.15
C ALA A 167 13.18 15.28 -15.80
N LEU A 168 12.00 14.77 -15.40
CA LEU A 168 11.77 13.34 -15.27
C LEU A 168 11.21 12.77 -16.57
N LEU A 169 11.85 11.73 -17.06
CA LEU A 169 11.42 10.99 -18.25
C LEU A 169 11.14 9.54 -17.88
N VAL A 170 10.05 8.99 -18.40
CA VAL A 170 9.78 7.54 -18.32
C VAL A 170 10.30 6.91 -19.61
N LYS A 171 11.17 5.91 -19.49
CA LYS A 171 11.80 5.24 -20.62
C LYS A 171 11.98 3.76 -20.35
N ARG A 172 12.08 2.98 -21.41
CA ARG A 172 12.49 1.57 -21.35
C ARG A 172 14.01 1.48 -21.41
N LEU A 173 14.60 0.71 -20.53
CA LEU A 173 16.02 0.36 -20.59
C LEU A 173 16.15 -1.08 -21.08
N ALA A 174 16.93 -1.26 -22.14
CA ALA A 174 17.38 -2.55 -22.63
C ALA A 174 18.88 -2.66 -22.32
N ILE A 175 19.22 -3.59 -21.42
CA ILE A 175 20.59 -3.75 -20.92
C ILE A 175 21.40 -4.57 -21.91
N HIS A 176 22.58 -4.07 -22.28
CA HIS A 176 23.49 -4.83 -23.12
C HIS A 176 24.16 -5.93 -22.28
N PRO A 177 24.22 -7.17 -22.79
CA PRO A 177 24.77 -8.30 -22.05
C PRO A 177 26.25 -8.15 -21.71
N PHE A 178 26.93 -7.25 -22.40
CA PHE A 178 28.37 -7.03 -22.23
C PHE A 178 28.63 -5.52 -22.03
N GLY A 179 29.40 -5.15 -21.03
CA GLY A 179 30.01 -3.83 -20.94
C GLY A 179 29.27 -2.72 -20.19
N GLY A 180 28.22 -3.01 -19.39
CA GLY A 180 27.55 -1.98 -18.58
C GLY A 180 26.90 -0.85 -19.38
N ARG A 181 26.47 -1.12 -20.60
CA ARG A 181 25.81 -0.20 -21.51
C ARG A 181 24.34 -0.54 -21.68
N VAL A 182 23.54 0.45 -22.04
CA VAL A 182 22.10 0.29 -22.24
C VAL A 182 21.62 1.05 -23.47
N THR A 183 20.53 0.58 -24.04
CA THR A 183 19.72 1.36 -24.96
C THR A 183 18.54 1.93 -24.20
N VAL A 184 18.39 3.27 -24.24
CA VAL A 184 17.23 3.97 -23.66
C VAL A 184 16.19 4.12 -24.76
N GLN A 185 15.02 3.51 -24.58
CA GLN A 185 14.01 3.40 -25.61
C GLN A 185 12.70 4.10 -25.21
N SER A 186 12.01 4.59 -26.21
CA SER A 186 10.61 4.99 -26.12
C SER A 186 9.74 3.88 -26.70
N ASP A 187 8.64 3.51 -26.04
CA ASP A 187 7.71 2.52 -26.59
C ASP A 187 6.89 3.08 -27.77
N ASN A 188 6.79 4.41 -27.85
CA ASN A 188 6.18 5.09 -28.99
C ASN A 188 7.23 5.30 -30.10
N PRO A 189 7.03 4.70 -31.29
CA PRO A 189 7.99 4.77 -32.40
C PRO A 189 8.20 6.18 -32.98
N ASN A 190 7.34 7.14 -32.63
CA ASN A 190 7.53 8.53 -33.04
C ASN A 190 8.68 9.25 -32.29
N TYR A 191 9.23 8.60 -31.25
CA TYR A 191 10.33 9.13 -30.46
C TYR A 191 11.61 8.34 -30.70
N PRO A 192 12.76 9.00 -30.86
CA PRO A 192 14.01 8.32 -31.12
C PRO A 192 14.51 7.56 -29.89
N ASP A 193 15.16 6.43 -30.12
CA ASP A 193 15.92 5.70 -29.11
C ASP A 193 17.30 6.34 -28.93
N TRP A 194 17.88 6.14 -27.74
CA TRP A 194 19.24 6.54 -27.42
C TRP A 194 20.10 5.30 -27.21
N PRO A 195 20.71 4.77 -28.28
CA PRO A 195 21.49 3.56 -28.19
C PRO A 195 22.81 3.78 -27.45
N ASP A 196 23.34 2.73 -26.88
CA ASP A 196 24.70 2.60 -26.39
C ASP A 196 25.11 3.69 -25.37
N ARG A 197 24.28 3.87 -24.32
CA ARG A 197 24.56 4.78 -23.21
C ARG A 197 25.29 4.07 -22.07
N GLY A 198 26.22 4.77 -21.42
CA GLY A 198 26.82 4.32 -20.17
C GLY A 198 25.79 4.36 -19.02
N LEU A 199 25.81 3.39 -18.13
CA LEU A 199 24.94 3.41 -16.95
C LEU A 199 25.26 4.59 -16.02
N ASP A 200 26.50 5.03 -16.00
CA ASP A 200 27.00 6.19 -15.25
C ASP A 200 26.52 7.54 -15.81
N GLU A 201 26.15 7.57 -17.10
CA GLU A 201 25.56 8.73 -17.75
C GLU A 201 24.09 8.95 -17.39
N LEU A 202 23.43 7.92 -16.82
CA LEU A 202 21.99 7.93 -16.55
C LEU A 202 21.71 8.20 -15.09
N ALA A 203 21.03 9.31 -14.81
CA ALA A 203 20.48 9.58 -13.48
C ALA A 203 19.17 8.78 -13.32
N CYS A 204 19.30 7.48 -12.99
CA CYS A 204 18.17 6.60 -12.73
C CYS A 204 17.53 6.94 -11.37
N ILE A 205 16.23 7.27 -11.37
CA ILE A 205 15.47 7.61 -10.17
C ILE A 205 14.83 6.37 -9.56
N GLY A 206 14.36 5.43 -10.39
CA GLY A 206 13.76 4.20 -9.92
C GLY A 206 13.08 3.44 -11.05
N ARG A 207 12.69 2.21 -10.72
CA ARG A 207 12.01 1.30 -11.64
C ARG A 207 10.50 1.40 -11.51
N VAL A 208 9.79 1.38 -12.62
CA VAL A 208 8.34 1.25 -12.66
C VAL A 208 7.97 -0.20 -12.41
N ILE A 209 7.25 -0.48 -11.32
CA ILE A 209 6.85 -1.82 -10.91
C ILE A 209 5.35 -2.09 -11.07
N TRP A 210 4.56 -1.05 -11.29
CA TRP A 210 3.12 -1.15 -11.52
C TRP A 210 2.60 0.09 -12.24
N ALA A 211 1.51 -0.06 -12.98
CA ALA A 211 0.80 1.04 -13.62
C ALA A 211 -0.71 0.86 -13.49
N GLY A 212 -1.42 1.97 -13.29
CA GLY A 212 -2.86 2.03 -13.24
C GLY A 212 -3.42 3.08 -14.19
N ARG A 213 -4.53 2.75 -14.84
CA ARG A 213 -5.21 3.61 -15.82
C ARG A 213 -6.64 3.87 -15.42
N ARG A 214 -7.05 5.13 -15.51
CA ARG A 214 -8.47 5.47 -15.43
C ARG A 214 -9.13 5.13 -16.77
N ILE A 215 -10.20 4.36 -16.71
CA ILE A 215 -11.08 4.09 -17.87
C ILE A 215 -12.28 5.02 -17.71
N SER A 216 -12.51 5.89 -18.67
CA SER A 216 -13.64 6.84 -18.72
C SER A 216 -14.50 6.56 -19.93
#